data_be1c30aa0d7bc92596904b47e3c59956
#
_entry.id   be1c30aa0d7bc92596904b47e3c59956
#
_cell.length_a   1.000
_cell.length_b   1.000
_cell.length_c   1.000
_cell.angle_alpha   90.00
_cell.angle_beta   90.00
_cell.angle_gamma   90.00
#
_symmetry.space_group_name_H-M   'P 1'
#
loop_
_entity.id
_entity.type
_entity.pdbx_description
1 polymer ?
#
loop_
_entity_poly.entity_id
_entity_poly.type
_entity_poly.pdbx_seq_one_letter_code
_entity_poly.pdbx_strand_id
1 'polypeptide(L)'
;MNVPAAWMLALLCVARCGLALAHSAPNSFVKLSFLAQSVRAEVLVPESELAFATAAERASEPFAEYLLRHLAAETPQGAAWKVEVRSFSHTTYLEHAYLSAQVEFTPPAGASPGAFVLIDDAVTHEVRNHVVIVLALGAANPELLGALQYPARRLAVQRSAAIADSRHASQK
;
A
#
# COMPACT_ATOMS: atom_id res chain seq x y z
N MET A 1 2.66 33.24 -50.08
CA MET A 1 2.34 33.55 -48.69
C MET A 1 3.44 32.93 -47.83
N ASN A 2 4.36 33.73 -47.30
CA ASN A 2 5.48 33.24 -46.47
C ASN A 2 4.98 33.25 -45.00
N VAL A 3 4.83 32.08 -44.41
CA VAL A 3 4.54 31.97 -42.98
C VAL A 3 5.82 32.35 -42.22
N PRO A 4 5.77 33.39 -41.35
CA PRO A 4 6.97 33.83 -40.66
C PRO A 4 7.52 32.72 -39.75
N ALA A 5 8.83 32.52 -39.72
CA ALA A 5 9.55 31.48 -39.00
C ALA A 5 9.17 31.40 -37.48
N ALA A 6 8.75 32.56 -36.92
CA ALA A 6 8.26 32.64 -35.54
C ALA A 6 7.03 31.76 -35.25
N TRP A 7 6.12 31.61 -36.21
CA TRP A 7 4.93 30.76 -36.07
C TRP A 7 5.25 29.27 -36.11
N MET A 8 6.28 28.89 -36.91
CA MET A 8 6.75 27.50 -36.92
C MET A 8 7.41 27.10 -35.59
N LEU A 9 8.18 28.01 -34.98
CA LEU A 9 8.80 27.74 -33.67
C LEU A 9 7.77 27.60 -32.56
N ALA A 10 6.73 28.44 -32.57
CA ALA A 10 5.63 28.36 -31.60
C ALA A 10 4.85 27.04 -31.72
N LEU A 11 4.57 26.58 -32.96
CA LEU A 11 3.90 25.29 -33.18
C LEU A 11 4.75 24.09 -32.71
N LEU A 12 6.07 24.16 -32.90
CA LEU A 12 7.00 23.10 -32.43
C LEU A 12 7.09 23.02 -30.90
N CYS A 13 7.02 24.17 -30.20
CA CYS A 13 6.97 24.20 -28.73
C CYS A 13 5.68 23.60 -28.16
N VAL A 14 4.53 23.91 -28.79
CA VAL A 14 3.23 23.36 -28.35
C VAL A 14 3.16 21.85 -28.62
N ALA A 15 3.72 21.35 -29.72
CA ALA A 15 3.74 19.93 -30.03
C ALA A 15 4.63 19.11 -29.07
N ARG A 16 5.65 19.72 -28.46
CA ARG A 16 6.50 19.06 -27.45
C ARG A 16 5.90 19.03 -26.04
N CYS A 17 5.00 19.95 -25.69
CA CYS A 17 4.32 19.94 -24.40
C CYS A 17 3.19 18.90 -24.30
N GLY A 18 2.74 18.32 -25.41
CA GLY A 18 1.60 17.38 -25.45
C GLY A 18 1.90 15.93 -25.12
N LEU A 19 3.17 15.53 -24.82
CA LEU A 19 3.55 14.12 -24.58
C LEU A 19 4.11 13.87 -23.19
N ALA A 20 3.92 14.75 -22.23
CA ALA A 20 4.01 14.37 -20.84
C ALA A 20 2.78 13.52 -20.49
N LEU A 21 2.76 12.27 -20.94
CA LEU A 21 1.91 11.24 -20.33
C LEU A 21 2.34 11.19 -18.86
N ALA A 22 1.59 11.85 -18.00
CA ALA A 22 1.72 11.67 -16.57
C ALA A 22 1.38 10.20 -16.31
N HIS A 23 2.39 9.31 -16.30
CA HIS A 23 2.24 7.98 -15.77
C HIS A 23 1.80 8.18 -14.33
N SER A 24 0.57 7.76 -14.01
CA SER A 24 0.14 7.71 -12.62
C SER A 24 1.11 6.78 -11.89
N ALA A 25 1.78 7.31 -10.86
CA ALA A 25 2.65 6.49 -10.02
C ALA A 25 1.86 5.27 -9.51
N PRO A 26 2.45 4.06 -9.55
CA PRO A 26 1.76 2.88 -9.07
C PRO A 26 1.50 2.98 -7.56
N ASN A 27 0.31 2.55 -7.12
CA ASN A 27 -0.07 2.56 -5.72
C ASN A 27 0.55 1.40 -4.94
N SER A 28 0.72 1.53 -3.63
CA SER A 28 0.94 0.39 -2.74
C SER A 28 -0.39 -0.29 -2.39
N PHE A 29 -0.33 -1.57 -1.99
CA PHE A 29 -1.50 -2.32 -1.55
C PHE A 29 -1.22 -3.05 -0.26
N VAL A 30 -2.17 -3.02 0.67
CA VAL A 30 -2.20 -3.85 1.87
C VAL A 30 -3.45 -4.73 1.79
N LYS A 31 -3.26 -6.02 1.50
CA LYS A 31 -4.35 -6.99 1.35
C LYS A 31 -4.45 -7.83 2.62
N LEU A 32 -5.50 -7.61 3.40
CA LEU A 32 -5.70 -8.20 4.73
C LEU A 32 -6.51 -9.49 4.67
N SER A 33 -6.02 -10.52 5.35
CA SER A 33 -6.73 -11.78 5.61
C SER A 33 -6.94 -11.94 7.11
N PHE A 34 -8.18 -11.87 7.58
CA PHE A 34 -8.52 -12.00 8.98
C PHE A 34 -8.54 -13.47 9.41
N LEU A 35 -7.65 -13.87 10.31
CA LEU A 35 -7.60 -15.18 10.93
C LEU A 35 -8.35 -15.18 12.27
N ALA A 36 -8.37 -16.31 12.96
CA ALA A 36 -9.05 -16.43 14.26
C ALA A 36 -8.36 -15.58 15.35
N GLN A 37 -7.02 -15.52 15.34
CA GLN A 37 -6.23 -14.87 16.38
C GLN A 37 -5.20 -13.86 15.84
N SER A 38 -5.11 -13.65 14.54
CA SER A 38 -4.19 -12.72 13.90
C SER A 38 -4.78 -12.18 12.61
N VAL A 39 -4.10 -11.20 12.01
CA VAL A 39 -4.36 -10.73 10.65
C VAL A 39 -3.11 -10.97 9.83
N ARG A 40 -3.22 -11.62 8.68
CA ARG A 40 -2.15 -11.66 7.68
C ARG A 40 -2.35 -10.59 6.65
N ALA A 41 -1.26 -10.02 6.20
CA ALA A 41 -1.26 -9.07 5.09
C ALA A 41 -0.27 -9.49 4.01
N GLU A 42 -0.67 -9.32 2.76
CA GLU A 42 0.23 -9.17 1.64
C GLU A 42 0.40 -7.67 1.42
N VAL A 43 1.63 -7.17 1.62
CA VAL A 43 1.99 -5.77 1.42
C VAL A 43 2.77 -5.67 0.13
N LEU A 44 2.23 -4.94 -0.85
CA LEU A 44 2.83 -4.72 -2.16
C LEU A 44 3.32 -3.27 -2.24
N VAL A 45 4.62 -3.09 -2.38
CA VAL A 45 5.25 -1.77 -2.52
C VAL A 45 5.90 -1.67 -3.89
N PRO A 46 5.54 -0.68 -4.73
CA PRO A 46 6.16 -0.51 -6.04
C PRO A 46 7.66 -0.22 -5.90
N GLU A 47 8.50 -0.94 -6.63
CA GLU A 47 9.96 -0.78 -6.54
C GLU A 47 10.42 0.62 -6.95
N SER A 48 9.75 1.24 -7.94
CA SER A 48 10.03 2.61 -8.35
C SER A 48 9.81 3.62 -7.23
N GLU A 49 8.68 3.50 -6.52
CA GLU A 49 8.32 4.42 -5.44
C GLU A 49 9.17 4.18 -4.19
N LEU A 50 9.48 2.91 -3.89
CA LEU A 50 10.37 2.54 -2.80
C LEU A 50 11.77 3.11 -3.01
N ALA A 51 12.28 3.10 -4.25
CA ALA A 51 13.59 3.66 -4.58
C ALA A 51 13.67 5.17 -4.26
N PHE A 52 12.60 5.92 -4.46
CA PHE A 52 12.52 7.34 -4.05
C PHE A 52 12.45 7.48 -2.53
N ALA A 53 11.61 6.68 -1.86
CA ALA A 53 11.42 6.77 -0.43
C ALA A 53 12.68 6.39 0.36
N THR A 54 13.45 5.39 -0.11
CA THR A 54 14.67 4.93 0.57
C THR A 54 15.91 5.71 0.20
N ALA A 55 15.91 6.47 -0.90
CA ALA A 55 17.07 7.27 -1.33
C ALA A 55 17.48 8.34 -0.31
N ALA A 56 16.50 8.88 0.43
CA ALA A 56 16.72 9.88 1.47
C ALA A 56 17.17 9.26 2.81
N GLU A 57 16.94 7.95 3.03
CA GLU A 57 17.20 7.29 4.30
C GLU A 57 18.47 6.43 4.27
N ARG A 58 18.34 5.13 4.01
CA ARG A 58 19.46 4.17 4.01
C ARG A 58 19.33 3.22 2.84
N ALA A 59 19.96 3.53 1.74
CA ALA A 59 19.94 2.72 0.52
C ALA A 59 20.36 1.23 0.69
N SER A 60 20.96 0.87 1.84
CA SER A 60 21.42 -0.48 2.14
C SER A 60 20.59 -1.20 3.20
N GLU A 61 19.50 -0.59 3.69
CA GLU A 61 18.65 -1.24 4.69
C GLU A 61 17.86 -2.39 4.07
N PRO A 62 17.80 -3.56 4.74
CA PRO A 62 16.93 -4.65 4.30
C PRO A 62 15.46 -4.21 4.27
N PHE A 63 14.74 -4.58 3.20
CA PHE A 63 13.34 -4.20 3.01
C PHE A 63 12.43 -4.56 4.21
N ALA A 64 12.69 -5.70 4.86
CA ALA A 64 11.92 -6.10 6.03
C ALA A 64 12.08 -5.12 7.21
N GLU A 65 13.29 -4.61 7.46
CA GLU A 65 13.56 -3.63 8.52
C GLU A 65 12.94 -2.28 8.17
N TYR A 66 13.09 -1.84 6.93
CA TYR A 66 12.42 -0.64 6.43
C TYR A 66 10.90 -0.74 6.63
N LEU A 67 10.28 -1.85 6.21
CA LEU A 67 8.84 -2.03 6.34
C LEU A 67 8.38 -2.01 7.80
N LEU A 68 9.11 -2.65 8.73
CA LEU A 68 8.78 -2.67 10.16
C LEU A 68 8.88 -1.28 10.85
N ARG A 69 9.61 -0.33 10.28
CA ARG A 69 9.64 1.06 10.78
C ARG A 69 8.41 1.87 10.35
N HIS A 70 7.83 1.51 9.23
CA HIS A 70 6.75 2.27 8.58
C HIS A 70 5.39 1.61 8.64
N LEU A 71 5.33 0.32 9.02
CA LEU A 71 4.11 -0.47 9.10
C LEU A 71 3.87 -0.94 10.53
N ALA A 72 2.74 -0.57 11.09
CA ALA A 72 2.35 -0.95 12.43
C ALA A 72 0.83 -1.18 12.53
N ALA A 73 0.41 -1.80 13.61
CA ALA A 73 -0.99 -1.90 13.99
C ALA A 73 -1.16 -1.67 15.49
N GLU A 74 -2.31 -1.14 15.87
CA GLU A 74 -2.67 -0.93 17.26
C GLU A 74 -4.16 -1.19 17.49
N THR A 75 -4.54 -1.45 18.73
CA THR A 75 -5.97 -1.48 19.10
C THR A 75 -6.57 -0.07 18.93
N PRO A 76 -7.90 0.07 18.87
CA PRO A 76 -8.55 1.38 18.90
C PRO A 76 -8.18 2.24 20.12
N GLN A 77 -7.71 1.62 21.20
CA GLN A 77 -7.24 2.29 22.43
C GLN A 77 -5.73 2.59 22.43
N GLY A 78 -5.01 2.26 21.33
CA GLY A 78 -3.60 2.57 21.16
C GLY A 78 -2.62 1.51 21.67
N ALA A 79 -3.08 0.32 22.07
CA ALA A 79 -2.16 -0.76 22.43
C ALA A 79 -1.54 -1.37 21.17
N ALA A 80 -0.19 -1.37 21.10
CA ALA A 80 0.54 -1.85 19.94
C ALA A 80 0.36 -3.36 19.72
N TRP A 81 0.26 -3.76 18.45
CA TRP A 81 0.27 -5.14 18.01
C TRP A 81 1.70 -5.60 17.70
N LYS A 82 1.97 -6.88 17.83
CA LYS A 82 3.19 -7.48 17.29
C LYS A 82 3.08 -7.56 15.78
N VAL A 83 4.11 -7.06 15.07
CA VAL A 83 4.20 -7.11 13.60
C VAL A 83 5.44 -7.91 13.22
N GLU A 84 5.28 -8.89 12.34
CA GLU A 84 6.36 -9.75 11.87
C GLU A 84 6.32 -9.87 10.34
N VAL A 85 7.43 -9.56 9.67
CA VAL A 85 7.61 -9.87 8.25
C VAL A 85 8.06 -11.33 8.14
N ARG A 86 7.23 -12.17 7.54
CA ARG A 86 7.48 -13.61 7.41
C ARG A 86 8.34 -13.93 6.19
N SER A 87 8.11 -13.25 5.10
CA SER A 87 8.88 -13.38 3.85
C SER A 87 8.65 -12.18 2.97
N PHE A 88 9.53 -11.98 1.99
CA PHE A 88 9.30 -11.04 0.90
C PHE A 88 9.90 -11.57 -0.40
N SER A 89 9.40 -11.08 -1.52
CA SER A 89 9.84 -11.46 -2.86
C SER A 89 9.57 -10.36 -3.87
N HIS A 90 10.29 -10.37 -4.97
CA HIS A 90 9.96 -9.56 -6.14
C HIS A 90 8.77 -10.16 -6.89
N THR A 91 7.87 -9.33 -7.36
CA THR A 91 6.70 -9.75 -8.14
C THR A 91 6.31 -8.70 -9.16
N THR A 92 5.48 -9.08 -10.13
CA THR A 92 4.85 -8.13 -11.06
C THR A 92 3.36 -8.06 -10.72
N TYR A 93 2.84 -6.86 -10.53
CA TYR A 93 1.43 -6.61 -10.28
C TYR A 93 0.98 -5.38 -11.06
N LEU A 94 -0.14 -5.48 -11.78
CA LEU A 94 -0.65 -4.39 -12.64
C LEU A 94 0.45 -3.80 -13.57
N GLU A 95 1.25 -4.68 -14.19
CA GLU A 95 2.34 -4.34 -15.13
C GLU A 95 3.55 -3.59 -14.52
N HIS A 96 3.60 -3.43 -13.20
CA HIS A 96 4.71 -2.80 -12.49
C HIS A 96 5.48 -3.81 -11.63
N ALA A 97 6.77 -3.53 -11.39
CA ALA A 97 7.59 -4.30 -10.45
C ALA A 97 7.27 -3.89 -9.00
N TYR A 98 7.05 -4.88 -8.16
CA TYR A 98 6.74 -4.72 -6.73
C TYR A 98 7.63 -5.60 -5.86
N LEU A 99 7.93 -5.11 -4.66
CA LEU A 99 8.27 -5.96 -3.53
C LEU A 99 6.98 -6.37 -2.82
N SER A 100 6.76 -7.69 -2.69
CA SER A 100 5.65 -8.28 -1.94
C SER A 100 6.18 -8.83 -0.63
N ALA A 101 5.63 -8.37 0.50
CA ALA A 101 5.93 -8.90 1.82
C ALA A 101 4.72 -9.62 2.41
N GLN A 102 4.95 -10.79 3.02
CA GLN A 102 3.97 -11.47 3.86
C GLN A 102 4.18 -11.04 5.30
N VAL A 103 3.19 -10.37 5.87
CA VAL A 103 3.24 -9.79 7.20
C VAL A 103 2.18 -10.43 8.10
N GLU A 104 2.52 -10.69 9.34
CA GLU A 104 1.57 -11.15 10.35
C GLU A 104 1.45 -10.11 11.47
N PHE A 105 0.21 -9.70 11.74
CA PHE A 105 -0.18 -8.81 12.82
C PHE A 105 -0.85 -9.63 13.91
N THR A 106 -0.28 -9.64 15.11
CA THR A 106 -0.81 -10.36 16.27
C THR A 106 -1.29 -9.36 17.32
N PRO A 107 -2.60 -9.33 17.66
CA PRO A 107 -3.11 -8.44 18.68
C PRO A 107 -2.57 -8.79 20.07
N PRO A 108 -2.52 -7.83 21.01
CA PRO A 108 -2.24 -8.12 22.39
C PRO A 108 -3.33 -9.00 23.01
N ALA A 109 -3.00 -9.67 24.11
CA ALA A 109 -3.91 -10.58 24.78
C ALA A 109 -5.27 -9.90 25.11
N GLY A 110 -6.36 -10.57 24.79
CA GLY A 110 -7.73 -10.06 24.99
C GLY A 110 -8.25 -9.11 23.91
N ALA A 111 -7.43 -8.68 22.96
CA ALA A 111 -7.88 -7.86 21.84
C ALA A 111 -8.34 -8.72 20.66
N SER A 112 -9.36 -8.23 19.94
CA SER A 112 -9.91 -8.91 18.77
C SER A 112 -9.12 -8.55 17.51
N PRO A 113 -8.80 -9.52 16.63
CA PRO A 113 -8.22 -9.22 15.32
C PRO A 113 -9.21 -8.58 14.35
N GLY A 114 -10.50 -8.49 14.71
CA GLY A 114 -11.54 -7.94 13.84
C GLY A 114 -11.61 -6.41 13.80
N ALA A 115 -10.94 -5.70 14.71
CA ALA A 115 -10.96 -4.24 14.78
C ALA A 115 -9.60 -3.70 15.26
N PHE A 116 -8.96 -2.86 14.45
CA PHE A 116 -7.66 -2.27 14.77
C PHE A 116 -7.41 -0.99 13.96
N VAL A 117 -6.36 -0.26 14.28
CA VAL A 117 -5.85 0.85 13.48
C VAL A 117 -4.59 0.37 12.76
N LEU A 118 -4.64 0.35 11.44
CA LEU A 118 -3.46 0.15 10.60
C LEU A 118 -2.71 1.47 10.48
N ILE A 119 -1.40 1.43 10.62
CA ILE A 119 -0.50 2.55 10.41
C ILE A 119 0.45 2.13 9.30
N ASP A 120 0.49 2.91 8.23
CA ASP A 120 1.39 2.68 7.09
C ASP A 120 1.78 4.03 6.47
N ASP A 121 3.07 4.30 6.46
CA ASP A 121 3.65 5.44 5.77
C ASP A 121 4.91 5.04 4.96
N ALA A 122 5.03 3.76 4.62
CA ALA A 122 6.21 3.17 4.00
C ALA A 122 6.74 3.91 2.75
N VAL A 123 5.87 4.54 1.98
CA VAL A 123 6.26 5.37 0.84
C VAL A 123 5.78 6.80 1.02
N THR A 124 4.60 6.97 1.63
CA THR A 124 3.92 8.26 1.72
C THR A 124 4.67 9.29 2.57
N HIS A 125 5.60 8.88 3.44
CA HIS A 125 6.41 9.80 4.26
C HIS A 125 7.34 10.67 3.40
N GLU A 126 7.82 10.17 2.24
CA GLU A 126 8.66 10.90 1.29
C GLU A 126 7.90 11.26 0.00
N VAL A 127 7.06 10.34 -0.51
CA VAL A 127 6.30 10.53 -1.76
C VAL A 127 4.87 10.93 -1.44
N ARG A 128 4.63 12.23 -1.28
CA ARG A 128 3.35 12.78 -0.75
C ARG A 128 2.10 12.49 -1.59
N ASN A 129 2.25 12.27 -2.88
CA ASN A 129 1.16 11.92 -3.79
C ASN A 129 0.94 10.42 -3.94
N HIS A 130 1.75 9.60 -3.26
CA HIS A 130 1.58 8.14 -3.23
C HIS A 130 0.34 7.75 -2.42
N VAL A 131 -0.32 6.67 -2.85
CA VAL A 131 -1.52 6.13 -2.18
C VAL A 131 -1.28 4.69 -1.79
N VAL A 132 -1.64 4.33 -0.56
CA VAL A 132 -1.70 2.95 -0.07
C VAL A 132 -3.16 2.51 -0.04
N ILE A 133 -3.52 1.53 -0.85
CA ILE A 133 -4.87 0.98 -0.94
C ILE A 133 -4.98 -0.21 0.00
N VAL A 134 -5.93 -0.17 0.93
CA VAL A 134 -6.15 -1.24 1.92
C VAL A 134 -7.39 -2.04 1.55
N LEU A 135 -7.20 -3.35 1.36
CA LEU A 135 -8.23 -4.28 0.94
C LEU A 135 -8.40 -5.39 2.00
N ALA A 136 -9.60 -5.86 2.21
CA ALA A 136 -9.86 -7.12 2.90
C ALA A 136 -10.08 -8.22 1.87
N LEU A 137 -9.39 -9.35 2.04
CA LEU A 137 -9.59 -10.53 1.22
C LEU A 137 -10.76 -11.34 1.79
N GLY A 138 -11.85 -11.42 1.05
CA GLY A 138 -13.02 -12.24 1.34
C GLY A 138 -13.10 -13.48 0.45
N ALA A 139 -14.17 -14.27 0.60
CA ALA A 139 -14.35 -15.51 -0.16
C ALA A 139 -14.63 -15.28 -1.66
N ALA A 140 -15.24 -14.17 -2.04
CA ALA A 140 -15.64 -13.90 -3.41
C ALA A 140 -14.78 -12.81 -4.08
N ASN A 141 -14.72 -11.63 -3.48
CA ASN A 141 -13.98 -10.48 -4.03
C ASN A 141 -13.29 -9.71 -2.91
N PRO A 142 -12.15 -9.05 -3.19
CA PRO A 142 -11.55 -8.10 -2.25
C PRO A 142 -12.52 -6.94 -1.96
N GLU A 143 -12.63 -6.57 -0.68
CA GLU A 143 -13.40 -5.42 -0.22
C GLU A 143 -12.45 -4.25 0.04
N LEU A 144 -12.75 -3.06 -0.49
CA LEU A 144 -12.00 -1.85 -0.20
C LEU A 144 -12.32 -1.38 1.23
N LEU A 145 -11.32 -1.37 2.10
CA LEU A 145 -11.45 -0.84 3.47
C LEU A 145 -11.12 0.66 3.55
N GLY A 146 -10.27 1.15 2.67
CA GLY A 146 -9.89 2.55 2.60
C GLY A 146 -8.56 2.77 1.89
N ALA A 147 -8.06 4.00 1.97
CA ALA A 147 -6.77 4.38 1.44
C ALA A 147 -6.05 5.32 2.40
N LEU A 148 -4.70 5.26 2.38
CA LEU A 148 -3.81 6.15 3.10
C LEU A 148 -3.04 7.01 2.11
N GLN A 149 -2.97 8.30 2.37
CA GLN A 149 -2.22 9.27 1.60
C GLN A 149 -1.75 10.39 2.54
N TYR A 150 -0.57 10.93 2.30
CA TYR A 150 -0.05 12.03 3.13
C TYR A 150 -1.08 13.17 3.28
N PRO A 151 -1.27 13.71 4.51
CA PRO A 151 -0.58 13.38 5.75
C PRO A 151 -1.22 12.23 6.56
N ALA A 152 -2.31 11.63 6.07
CA ALA A 152 -2.99 10.55 6.78
C ALA A 152 -2.19 9.25 6.63
N ARG A 153 -1.74 8.71 7.76
CA ARG A 153 -1.00 7.45 7.85
C ARG A 153 -1.69 6.39 8.71
N ARG A 154 -2.92 6.67 9.14
CA ARG A 154 -3.69 5.82 10.06
C ARG A 154 -5.06 5.54 9.46
N LEU A 155 -5.44 4.27 9.42
CA LEU A 155 -6.73 3.81 8.94
C LEU A 155 -7.38 2.91 10.00
N ALA A 156 -8.58 3.27 10.46
CA ALA A 156 -9.39 2.38 11.27
C ALA A 156 -9.91 1.23 10.39
N VAL A 157 -9.51 0.02 10.73
CA VAL A 157 -9.88 -1.21 10.05
C VAL A 157 -10.91 -1.94 10.88
N GLN A 158 -12.02 -2.31 10.25
CA GLN A 158 -13.05 -3.12 10.88
C GLN A 158 -13.45 -4.26 9.92
N ARG A 159 -13.42 -5.50 10.42
CA ARG A 159 -13.86 -6.65 9.66
C ARG A 159 -15.38 -6.57 9.44
N SER A 160 -15.81 -6.58 8.19
CA SER A 160 -17.24 -6.60 7.88
C SER A 160 -17.88 -7.97 8.19
N ALA A 161 -19.20 -7.98 8.44
CA ALA A 161 -19.94 -9.22 8.65
C ALA A 161 -19.87 -10.15 7.43
N ALA A 162 -19.81 -9.61 6.22
CA ALA A 162 -19.71 -10.39 4.98
C ALA A 162 -18.42 -11.24 4.91
N ILE A 163 -17.30 -10.74 5.47
CA ILE A 163 -16.03 -11.50 5.55
C ILE A 163 -16.10 -12.59 6.63
N ALA A 164 -16.94 -12.41 7.67
CA ALA A 164 -17.10 -13.37 8.75
C ALA A 164 -17.83 -14.65 8.30
N ASP A 165 -18.86 -14.54 7.46
CA ASP A 165 -19.72 -15.67 7.04
C ASP A 165 -19.06 -16.61 6.04
N SER A 166 -18.07 -16.15 5.28
CA SER A 166 -17.42 -16.95 4.24
C SER A 166 -16.68 -18.21 4.75
N ARG A 167 -16.36 -18.27 6.06
CA ARG A 167 -15.69 -19.44 6.67
C ARG A 167 -16.63 -20.58 7.01
N HIS A 168 -17.91 -20.32 7.25
CA HIS A 168 -18.88 -21.37 7.54
C HIS A 168 -19.37 -22.10 6.29
N ALA A 169 -19.26 -21.49 5.11
CA ALA A 169 -19.65 -22.10 3.84
C ALA A 169 -18.64 -23.14 3.32
N SER A 170 -17.36 -23.07 3.72
CA SER A 170 -16.29 -23.98 3.24
C SER A 170 -16.12 -25.25 4.11
N GLN A 171 -16.91 -25.44 5.18
CA GLN A 171 -16.83 -26.61 6.07
C GLN A 171 -18.05 -27.53 5.94
N LYS A 172 -18.89 -27.36 4.95
CA LYS A 172 -19.95 -28.30 4.56
C LYS A 172 -19.61 -28.92 3.19
#